data_b33ce12afa4da466b8a7dee25b0d1367
#
_entry.id   b33ce12afa4da466b8a7dee25b0d1367
#
_cell.length_a   1.000
_cell.length_b   1.000
_cell.length_c   1.000
_cell.angle_alpha   90.00
_cell.angle_beta   90.00
_cell.angle_gamma   90.00
#
_symmetry.space_group_name_H-M   'P 1'
#
loop_
_entity.id
_entity.type
_entity.pdbx_description
1 polymer ?
#
loop_
_entity_poly.entity_id
_entity_poly.type
_entity_poly.pdbx_seq_one_letter_code
_entity_poly.pdbx_strand_id
1 'polypeptide(L)'
;MIRTIALAIMLGALAAGVAVHTISPPGWRDVIAPLFGGPDRRAETAIALEELPICTTMAAAASDADWAQLEPDFKAGKKALSAQDWTGAIAAFELAALRDPLNADIQNYIGYAYRRLRQLEPAMGHYQQALTLNPRHRGAREHLGEAYLVLGEPAKAEQMLMELESLCLIPCEEYDDLKQAIAVYKRLAAR
;
A
#
# COMPACT_ATOMS: atom_id res chain seq x y z
N MET A 1 -28.84 46.28 2.04
CA MET A 1 -30.21 45.76 2.20
C MET A 1 -30.48 44.39 1.59
N ILE A 2 -29.48 43.61 1.21
CA ILE A 2 -29.66 42.30 0.53
C ILE A 2 -29.39 41.10 1.48
N ARG A 3 -28.86 41.35 2.67
CA ARG A 3 -28.55 40.26 3.64
C ARG A 3 -29.69 39.87 4.59
N THR A 4 -30.75 40.64 4.65
CA THR A 4 -31.88 40.40 5.57
C THR A 4 -33.04 39.61 4.95
N ILE A 5 -33.07 39.43 3.64
CA ILE A 5 -34.17 38.71 2.95
C ILE A 5 -33.88 37.18 2.89
N ALA A 6 -32.63 36.77 2.92
CA ALA A 6 -32.27 35.33 2.86
C ALA A 6 -32.56 34.58 4.18
N LEU A 7 -32.66 35.27 5.32
CA LEU A 7 -32.86 34.62 6.62
C LEU A 7 -34.32 34.32 6.93
N ALA A 8 -35.26 35.05 6.27
CA ALA A 8 -36.71 34.88 6.49
C ALA A 8 -37.30 33.65 5.75
N ILE A 9 -36.64 33.14 4.72
CA ILE A 9 -37.14 32.03 3.92
C ILE A 9 -36.75 30.70 4.56
N MET A 10 -35.67 30.62 5.36
CA MET A 10 -35.23 29.39 6.04
C MET A 10 -36.04 29.05 7.31
N LEU A 11 -36.70 30.03 7.93
CA LEU A 11 -37.45 29.80 9.17
C LEU A 11 -38.93 29.41 8.95
N GLY A 12 -39.44 29.51 7.71
CA GLY A 12 -40.82 29.12 7.36
C GLY A 12 -41.02 27.66 6.99
N ALA A 13 -39.96 26.92 6.71
CA ALA A 13 -40.04 25.55 6.22
C ALA A 13 -40.08 24.47 7.33
N LEU A 14 -39.89 24.82 8.60
CA LEU A 14 -39.82 23.89 9.74
C LEU A 14 -41.15 23.59 10.41
N ALA A 15 -42.25 24.27 9.99
CA ALA A 15 -43.56 24.12 10.66
C ALA A 15 -44.57 23.24 9.89
N ALA A 16 -44.29 22.76 8.69
CA ALA A 16 -45.29 22.09 7.85
C ALA A 16 -45.04 20.64 7.46
N GLY A 17 -44.05 19.94 8.05
CA GLY A 17 -43.89 18.47 7.85
C GLY A 17 -43.88 18.00 6.39
N VAL A 18 -43.55 18.85 5.42
CA VAL A 18 -43.54 18.52 4.01
C VAL A 18 -42.15 17.88 3.70
N ALA A 19 -42.13 16.58 3.52
CA ALA A 19 -40.97 15.90 2.96
C ALA A 19 -40.71 16.44 1.57
N VAL A 20 -39.66 17.27 1.45
CA VAL A 20 -39.13 17.70 0.15
C VAL A 20 -38.47 16.46 -0.47
N HIS A 21 -39.26 15.68 -1.23
CA HIS A 21 -38.70 14.74 -2.17
C HIS A 21 -37.95 15.55 -3.23
N THR A 22 -36.63 15.58 -3.14
CA THR A 22 -35.81 16.02 -4.25
C THR A 22 -35.99 15.04 -5.39
N ILE A 23 -36.92 15.35 -6.28
CA ILE A 23 -37.08 14.65 -7.55
C ILE A 23 -35.89 15.04 -8.41
N SER A 24 -34.81 14.29 -8.31
CA SER A 24 -33.76 14.35 -9.32
C SER A 24 -34.36 13.78 -10.60
N PRO A 25 -34.29 14.49 -11.72
CA PRO A 25 -34.83 13.96 -12.97
C PRO A 25 -34.11 12.63 -13.30
N PRO A 26 -34.86 11.57 -13.67
CA PRO A 26 -34.25 10.32 -14.07
C PRO A 26 -33.40 10.56 -15.33
N GLY A 27 -32.13 10.17 -15.29
CA GLY A 27 -31.26 10.17 -16.46
C GLY A 27 -30.07 11.14 -16.43
N TRP A 28 -29.99 12.09 -15.50
CA TRP A 28 -28.84 13.00 -15.49
C TRP A 28 -27.53 12.29 -15.09
N ARG A 29 -27.60 11.24 -14.27
CA ARG A 29 -26.44 10.40 -13.93
C ARG A 29 -25.91 9.65 -15.15
N ASP A 30 -26.80 9.20 -16.00
CA ASP A 30 -26.44 8.44 -17.20
C ASP A 30 -25.83 9.30 -18.31
N VAL A 31 -26.15 10.61 -18.29
CA VAL A 31 -25.63 11.57 -19.27
C VAL A 31 -24.22 12.07 -18.92
N ILE A 32 -23.91 12.18 -17.62
CA ILE A 32 -22.60 12.69 -17.18
C ILE A 32 -21.63 11.60 -16.73
N ALA A 33 -22.08 10.37 -16.51
CA ALA A 33 -21.22 9.24 -16.17
C ALA A 33 -20.09 9.01 -17.18
N PRO A 34 -20.27 9.16 -18.49
CA PRO A 34 -19.18 9.05 -19.45
C PRO A 34 -18.15 10.17 -19.39
N LEU A 35 -18.52 11.33 -18.80
CA LEU A 35 -17.63 12.50 -18.69
C LEU A 35 -16.73 12.46 -17.45
N PHE A 36 -17.11 11.66 -16.43
CA PHE A 36 -16.38 11.54 -15.16
C PHE A 36 -15.82 10.12 -14.91
N GLY A 37 -15.56 9.35 -15.97
CA GLY A 37 -14.99 8.02 -15.87
C GLY A 37 -16.06 6.98 -15.49
N GLY A 38 -16.23 5.98 -16.35
CA GLY A 38 -16.98 4.77 -16.03
C GLY A 38 -16.43 4.05 -14.80
N PRO A 39 -17.06 2.97 -14.35
CA PRO A 39 -16.65 2.24 -13.16
C PRO A 39 -15.16 2.02 -13.19
N ASP A 40 -14.51 2.40 -12.11
CA ASP A 40 -13.05 2.42 -12.01
C ASP A 40 -12.52 1.01 -12.34
N ARG A 41 -12.03 0.82 -13.56
CA ARG A 41 -11.45 -0.47 -13.99
C ARG A 41 -10.29 -0.90 -13.10
N ARG A 42 -9.76 0.02 -12.31
CA ARG A 42 -8.74 -0.29 -11.29
C ARG A 42 -9.27 -1.22 -10.21
N ALA A 43 -10.58 -1.14 -9.89
CA ALA A 43 -11.17 -2.01 -8.87
C ALA A 43 -11.38 -3.45 -9.38
N GLU A 44 -11.57 -3.64 -10.69
CA GLU A 44 -11.79 -4.97 -11.27
C GLU A 44 -10.48 -5.73 -11.57
N THR A 45 -9.35 -5.00 -11.67
CA THR A 45 -8.03 -5.60 -11.92
C THR A 45 -7.17 -5.74 -10.66
N ALA A 46 -7.69 -5.34 -9.49
CA ALA A 46 -7.00 -5.56 -8.23
C ALA A 46 -6.88 -7.06 -7.95
N ILE A 47 -5.68 -7.60 -8.19
CA ILE A 47 -5.37 -9.00 -7.88
C ILE A 47 -5.32 -9.14 -6.37
N ALA A 48 -5.96 -10.20 -5.85
CA ALA A 48 -5.90 -10.50 -4.43
C ALA A 48 -4.43 -10.72 -4.03
N LEU A 49 -4.02 -10.13 -2.90
CA LEU A 49 -2.66 -10.27 -2.36
C LEU A 49 -2.21 -11.73 -2.22
N GLU A 50 -3.16 -12.64 -2.08
CA GLU A 50 -2.93 -14.08 -1.94
C GLU A 50 -2.51 -14.75 -3.25
N GLU A 51 -2.80 -14.15 -4.40
CA GLU A 51 -2.46 -14.72 -5.72
C GLU A 51 -1.09 -14.27 -6.22
N LEU A 52 -0.50 -13.23 -5.60
CA LEU A 52 0.88 -12.84 -5.90
C LEU A 52 1.86 -13.69 -5.10
N PRO A 53 2.95 -14.15 -5.72
CA PRO A 53 4.02 -14.79 -4.97
C PRO A 53 4.53 -13.79 -3.94
N ILE A 54 4.29 -14.07 -2.66
CA ILE A 54 4.76 -13.23 -1.57
C ILE A 54 6.15 -13.71 -1.23
N CYS A 55 7.08 -12.78 -1.15
CA CYS A 55 8.43 -13.05 -0.67
C CYS A 55 8.38 -13.75 0.70
N THR A 56 8.68 -15.02 0.71
CA THR A 56 8.71 -15.82 1.95
C THR A 56 10.02 -15.63 2.71
N THR A 57 11.01 -14.99 2.09
CA THR A 57 12.38 -14.94 2.55
C THR A 57 12.65 -13.97 3.69
N MET A 58 11.80 -12.96 3.90
CA MET A 58 12.01 -12.03 5.04
C MET A 58 11.95 -12.71 6.41
N ALA A 59 11.28 -13.87 6.52
CA ALA A 59 11.21 -14.62 7.77
C ALA A 59 12.38 -15.60 7.97
N ALA A 60 13.06 -16.01 6.89
CA ALA A 60 14.02 -17.10 6.90
C ALA A 60 15.51 -16.66 6.95
N ALA A 61 15.81 -15.40 6.76
CA ALA A 61 17.16 -14.95 6.37
C ALA A 61 18.12 -14.59 7.51
N ALA A 62 17.75 -14.66 8.76
CA ALA A 62 18.68 -14.36 9.86
C ALA A 62 19.02 -15.65 10.64
N SER A 63 20.31 -16.00 10.70
CA SER A 63 20.79 -17.04 11.61
C SER A 63 20.61 -16.61 13.08
N ASP A 64 20.48 -17.55 14.00
CA ASP A 64 20.32 -17.25 15.44
C ASP A 64 21.46 -16.35 15.99
N ALA A 65 22.63 -16.39 15.40
CA ALA A 65 23.79 -15.57 15.78
C ALA A 65 23.57 -14.07 15.43
N ASP A 66 22.91 -13.77 14.31
CA ASP A 66 22.66 -12.40 13.87
C ASP A 66 21.63 -11.70 14.77
N TRP A 67 20.68 -12.44 15.30
CA TRP A 67 19.66 -11.92 16.22
C TRP A 67 20.20 -11.43 17.55
N ALA A 68 21.31 -12.00 18.03
CA ALA A 68 21.91 -11.62 19.32
C ALA A 68 22.48 -10.20 19.29
N GLN A 69 22.86 -9.69 18.14
CA GLN A 69 23.46 -8.35 17.95
C GLN A 69 22.42 -7.26 17.64
N LEU A 70 21.18 -7.66 17.34
CA LEU A 70 20.13 -6.72 17.02
C LEU A 70 19.60 -6.02 18.27
N GLU A 71 19.22 -4.78 18.11
CA GLU A 71 18.52 -3.99 19.11
C GLU A 71 17.23 -4.74 19.55
N PRO A 72 16.88 -4.73 20.87
CA PRO A 72 15.83 -5.59 21.41
C PRO A 72 14.45 -5.46 20.73
N ASP A 73 14.05 -4.22 20.37
CA ASP A 73 12.75 -3.99 19.73
C ASP A 73 12.76 -4.44 18.26
N PHE A 74 13.89 -4.27 17.58
CA PHE A 74 14.07 -4.81 16.23
C PHE A 74 13.97 -6.33 16.23
N LYS A 75 14.61 -6.99 17.19
CA LYS A 75 14.51 -8.44 17.40
C LYS A 75 13.07 -8.88 17.68
N ALA A 76 12.37 -8.14 18.53
CA ALA A 76 10.96 -8.41 18.82
C ALA A 76 10.09 -8.29 17.56
N GLY A 77 10.32 -7.26 16.74
CA GLY A 77 9.64 -7.08 15.46
C GLY A 77 9.87 -8.24 14.49
N LYS A 78 11.11 -8.68 14.34
CA LYS A 78 11.45 -9.86 13.51
C LYS A 78 10.77 -11.13 14.01
N LYS A 79 10.75 -11.35 15.32
CA LYS A 79 10.06 -12.48 15.94
C LYS A 79 8.55 -12.43 15.68
N ALA A 80 7.93 -11.25 15.79
CA ALA A 80 6.52 -11.06 15.51
C ALA A 80 6.21 -11.33 14.01
N LEU A 81 7.08 -10.88 13.08
CA LEU A 81 6.94 -11.22 11.65
C LEU A 81 6.94 -12.73 11.41
N SER A 82 7.89 -13.46 12.01
CA SER A 82 7.97 -14.92 11.86
C SER A 82 6.75 -15.64 12.46
N ALA A 83 6.13 -15.06 13.48
CA ALA A 83 4.88 -15.54 14.08
C ALA A 83 3.63 -15.07 13.33
N GLN A 84 3.78 -14.30 12.25
CA GLN A 84 2.69 -13.66 11.51
C GLN A 84 1.84 -12.70 12.37
N ASP A 85 2.39 -12.22 13.47
CA ASP A 85 1.79 -11.14 14.28
C ASP A 85 2.17 -9.78 13.68
N TRP A 86 1.41 -9.40 12.65
CA TRP A 86 1.70 -8.17 11.88
C TRP A 86 1.55 -6.91 12.72
N THR A 87 0.56 -6.88 13.61
CA THR A 87 0.31 -5.74 14.50
C THR A 87 1.42 -5.62 15.55
N GLY A 88 1.80 -6.73 16.17
CA GLY A 88 2.93 -6.77 17.09
C GLY A 88 4.26 -6.42 16.41
N ALA A 89 4.44 -6.82 15.16
CA ALA A 89 5.62 -6.46 14.37
C ALA A 89 5.70 -4.94 14.13
N ILE A 90 4.59 -4.30 13.73
CA ILE A 90 4.52 -2.85 13.54
C ILE A 90 4.91 -2.14 14.85
N ALA A 91 4.24 -2.48 15.95
CA ALA A 91 4.50 -1.83 17.25
C ALA A 91 5.97 -1.96 17.69
N ALA A 92 6.56 -3.14 17.53
CA ALA A 92 7.96 -3.37 17.89
C ALA A 92 8.93 -2.60 16.98
N PHE A 93 8.68 -2.57 15.66
CA PHE A 93 9.52 -1.81 14.73
C PHE A 93 9.35 -0.29 14.88
N GLU A 94 8.18 0.20 15.26
CA GLU A 94 7.99 1.62 15.60
C GLU A 94 8.85 2.02 16.82
N LEU A 95 8.92 1.16 17.85
CA LEU A 95 9.83 1.39 18.99
C LEU A 95 11.30 1.34 18.56
N ALA A 96 11.68 0.41 17.68
CA ALA A 96 13.02 0.37 17.12
C ALA A 96 13.34 1.63 16.31
N ALA A 97 12.38 2.15 15.53
CA ALA A 97 12.54 3.38 14.75
C ALA A 97 12.78 4.63 15.62
N LEU A 98 12.28 4.67 16.86
CA LEU A 98 12.56 5.77 17.78
C LEU A 98 14.03 5.80 18.20
N ARG A 99 14.72 4.65 18.22
CA ARG A 99 16.12 4.53 18.59
C ARG A 99 17.06 4.63 17.40
N ASP A 100 16.65 4.10 16.26
CA ASP A 100 17.39 4.14 15.00
C ASP A 100 16.50 4.66 13.85
N PRO A 101 16.23 5.99 13.81
CA PRO A 101 15.31 6.58 12.85
C PRO A 101 15.83 6.60 11.41
N LEU A 102 17.12 6.34 11.21
CA LEU A 102 17.75 6.33 9.89
C LEU A 102 17.89 4.93 9.29
N ASN A 103 17.38 3.93 9.96
CA ASN A 103 17.43 2.54 9.52
C ASN A 103 16.35 2.25 8.48
N ALA A 104 16.76 2.07 7.24
CA ALA A 104 15.86 1.77 6.13
C ALA A 104 15.20 0.40 6.26
N ASP A 105 15.88 -0.60 6.87
CA ASP A 105 15.31 -1.93 7.08
C ASP A 105 14.08 -1.87 7.99
N ILE A 106 14.13 -1.06 9.05
CA ILE A 106 12.99 -0.90 9.97
C ILE A 106 11.77 -0.39 9.19
N GLN A 107 11.94 0.65 8.37
CA GLN A 107 10.86 1.19 7.57
C GLN A 107 10.32 0.16 6.57
N ASN A 108 11.20 -0.60 5.94
CA ASN A 108 10.82 -1.68 5.05
C ASN A 108 9.99 -2.77 5.76
N TYR A 109 10.37 -3.18 6.98
CA TYR A 109 9.62 -4.17 7.74
C TYR A 109 8.26 -3.68 8.23
N ILE A 110 8.16 -2.40 8.63
CA ILE A 110 6.86 -1.78 8.96
C ILE A 110 5.95 -1.81 7.72
N GLY A 111 6.46 -1.38 6.56
CA GLY A 111 5.73 -1.42 5.31
C GLY A 111 5.27 -2.83 4.94
N TYR A 112 6.13 -3.83 5.11
CA TYR A 112 5.79 -5.23 4.89
C TYR A 112 4.63 -5.69 5.79
N ALA A 113 4.67 -5.39 7.08
CA ALA A 113 3.62 -5.76 8.01
C ALA A 113 2.28 -5.08 7.67
N TYR A 114 2.28 -3.79 7.30
CA TYR A 114 1.09 -3.09 6.82
C TYR A 114 0.51 -3.72 5.55
N ARG A 115 1.35 -4.10 4.59
CA ARG A 115 0.92 -4.79 3.37
C ARG A 115 0.26 -6.13 3.69
N ARG A 116 0.80 -6.90 4.64
CA ARG A 116 0.19 -8.15 5.13
C ARG A 116 -1.18 -7.93 5.79
N LEU A 117 -1.41 -6.77 6.40
CA LEU A 117 -2.72 -6.33 6.90
C LEU A 117 -3.63 -5.76 5.81
N ARG A 118 -3.23 -5.79 4.54
CA ARG A 118 -3.93 -5.18 3.39
C ARG A 118 -4.09 -3.66 3.49
N GLN A 119 -3.26 -3.01 4.27
CA GLN A 119 -3.21 -1.56 4.44
C GLN A 119 -2.13 -1.00 3.50
N LEU A 120 -2.47 -0.88 2.21
CA LEU A 120 -1.50 -0.56 1.16
C LEU A 120 -0.98 0.88 1.24
N GLU A 121 -1.83 1.83 1.60
CA GLU A 121 -1.44 3.24 1.67
C GLU A 121 -0.31 3.48 2.70
N PRO A 122 -0.44 3.09 3.98
CA PRO A 122 0.68 3.18 4.92
C PRO A 122 1.88 2.33 4.51
N ALA A 123 1.67 1.12 3.95
CA ALA A 123 2.77 0.29 3.48
C ALA A 123 3.64 1.01 2.45
N MET A 124 3.04 1.64 1.45
CA MET A 124 3.75 2.39 0.42
C MET A 124 4.51 3.58 1.00
N GLY A 125 3.92 4.29 1.97
CA GLY A 125 4.59 5.39 2.68
C GLY A 125 5.89 4.92 3.34
N HIS A 126 5.86 3.79 4.03
CA HIS A 126 7.03 3.21 4.68
C HIS A 126 8.08 2.71 3.69
N TYR A 127 7.69 2.09 2.56
CA TYR A 127 8.64 1.70 1.51
C TYR A 127 9.32 2.93 0.87
N GLN A 128 8.57 3.99 0.60
CA GLN A 128 9.13 5.25 0.10
C GLN A 128 10.09 5.88 1.10
N GLN A 129 9.78 5.83 2.39
CA GLN A 129 10.67 6.28 3.45
C GLN A 129 11.95 5.43 3.49
N ALA A 130 11.85 4.11 3.40
CA ALA A 130 13.00 3.22 3.31
C ALA A 130 13.90 3.57 2.12
N LEU A 131 13.32 3.86 0.95
CA LEU A 131 14.06 4.27 -0.25
C LEU A 131 14.63 5.68 -0.15
N THR A 132 14.02 6.57 0.64
CA THR A 132 14.58 7.90 0.95
C THR A 132 15.81 7.77 1.83
N LEU A 133 15.77 6.89 2.83
CA LEU A 133 16.90 6.62 3.73
C LEU A 133 18.03 5.86 3.02
N ASN A 134 17.68 4.89 2.22
CA ASN A 134 18.61 4.08 1.43
C ASN A 134 18.10 3.89 -0.01
N PRO A 135 18.50 4.74 -0.97
CA PRO A 135 18.07 4.61 -2.37
C PRO A 135 18.49 3.29 -3.04
N ARG A 136 19.40 2.53 -2.44
CA ARG A 136 19.83 1.22 -2.94
C ARG A 136 19.17 0.05 -2.20
N HIS A 137 18.15 0.30 -1.37
CA HIS A 137 17.48 -0.74 -0.60
C HIS A 137 16.63 -1.63 -1.52
N ARG A 138 17.16 -2.81 -1.85
CA ARG A 138 16.55 -3.75 -2.80
C ARG A 138 15.18 -4.26 -2.32
N GLY A 139 15.08 -4.74 -1.08
CA GLY A 139 13.82 -5.26 -0.54
C GLY A 139 12.68 -4.22 -0.51
N ALA A 140 12.97 -2.95 -0.18
CA ALA A 140 11.94 -1.91 -0.23
C ALA A 140 11.46 -1.64 -1.66
N ARG A 141 12.36 -1.74 -2.65
CA ARG A 141 12.04 -1.56 -4.06
C ARG A 141 11.19 -2.72 -4.60
N GLU A 142 11.54 -3.95 -4.24
CA GLU A 142 10.75 -5.14 -4.53
C GLU A 142 9.33 -5.02 -3.95
N HIS A 143 9.21 -4.77 -2.64
CA HIS A 143 7.92 -4.68 -1.97
C HIS A 143 7.04 -3.53 -2.48
N LEU A 144 7.66 -2.39 -2.85
CA LEU A 144 6.94 -1.29 -3.49
C LEU A 144 6.43 -1.69 -4.89
N GLY A 145 7.24 -2.44 -5.65
CA GLY A 145 6.84 -3.02 -6.93
C GLY A 145 5.64 -3.95 -6.80
N GLU A 146 5.66 -4.86 -5.83
CA GLU A 146 4.52 -5.74 -5.54
C GLU A 146 3.27 -4.95 -5.10
N ALA A 147 3.44 -3.90 -4.28
CA ALA A 147 2.33 -3.03 -3.90
C ALA A 147 1.69 -2.34 -5.11
N TYR A 148 2.48 -1.91 -6.09
CA TYR A 148 1.96 -1.36 -7.35
C TYR A 148 1.15 -2.38 -8.16
N LEU A 149 1.54 -3.67 -8.17
CA LEU A 149 0.73 -4.70 -8.82
C LEU A 149 -0.64 -4.85 -8.16
N VAL A 150 -0.69 -4.82 -6.83
CA VAL A 150 -1.97 -4.89 -6.08
C VAL A 150 -2.85 -3.69 -6.40
N LEU A 151 -2.27 -2.52 -6.66
CA LEU A 151 -3.00 -1.31 -7.06
C LEU A 151 -3.40 -1.29 -8.54
N GLY A 152 -3.03 -2.32 -9.33
CA GLY A 152 -3.30 -2.34 -10.76
C GLY A 152 -2.41 -1.39 -11.57
N GLU A 153 -1.20 -1.10 -11.09
CA GLU A 153 -0.22 -0.19 -11.70
C GLU A 153 1.04 -0.95 -12.19
N PRO A 154 0.92 -1.92 -13.12
CA PRO A 154 2.03 -2.79 -13.52
C PRO A 154 3.20 -2.02 -14.14
N ALA A 155 2.97 -0.89 -14.79
CA ALA A 155 4.03 -0.08 -15.36
C ALA A 155 4.99 0.47 -14.29
N LYS A 156 4.47 0.82 -13.10
CA LYS A 156 5.31 1.24 -11.96
C LYS A 156 6.06 0.06 -11.36
N ALA A 157 5.45 -1.12 -11.30
CA ALA A 157 6.14 -2.33 -10.87
C ALA A 157 7.31 -2.69 -11.82
N GLU A 158 7.11 -2.57 -13.13
CA GLU A 158 8.18 -2.76 -14.13
C GLU A 158 9.31 -1.73 -13.98
N GLN A 159 8.98 -0.49 -13.61
CA GLN A 159 10.00 0.52 -13.29
C GLN A 159 10.84 0.07 -12.09
N MET A 160 10.21 -0.42 -11.01
CA MET A 160 10.94 -0.95 -9.85
C MET A 160 11.84 -2.13 -10.23
N LEU A 161 11.37 -3.00 -11.14
CA LEU A 161 12.17 -4.12 -11.64
C LEU A 161 13.41 -3.65 -12.41
N MET A 162 13.28 -2.67 -13.30
CA MET A 162 14.43 -2.08 -14.03
C MET A 162 15.45 -1.45 -13.06
N GLU A 163 14.97 -0.79 -12.01
CA GLU A 163 15.84 -0.21 -11.00
C GLU A 163 16.57 -1.30 -10.20
N LEU A 164 15.90 -2.42 -9.85
CA LEU A 164 16.54 -3.58 -9.24
C LEU A 164 17.58 -4.20 -10.14
N GLU A 165 17.30 -4.36 -11.45
CA GLU A 165 18.26 -4.87 -12.42
C GLU A 165 19.57 -4.05 -12.43
N SER A 166 19.45 -2.73 -12.32
CA SER A 166 20.60 -1.83 -12.25
C SER A 166 21.42 -1.95 -10.95
N LEU A 167 20.79 -2.42 -9.87
CA LEU A 167 21.41 -2.56 -8.55
C LEU A 167 22.08 -3.92 -8.35
N CYS A 168 21.60 -4.95 -9.05
CA CYS A 168 22.08 -6.32 -8.94
C CYS A 168 23.09 -6.61 -10.04
N LEU A 169 24.38 -6.77 -9.68
CA LEU A 169 25.45 -7.15 -10.63
C LEU A 169 25.25 -8.55 -11.21
N ILE A 170 24.64 -9.43 -10.45
CA ILE A 170 24.13 -10.76 -10.82
C ILE A 170 22.66 -10.81 -10.36
N PRO A 171 21.82 -11.66 -10.97
CA PRO A 171 20.44 -11.79 -10.50
C PRO A 171 20.39 -11.94 -8.99
N CYS A 172 19.60 -11.10 -8.35
CA CYS A 172 19.38 -11.12 -6.90
C CYS A 172 17.94 -11.58 -6.64
N GLU A 173 17.71 -12.11 -5.46
CA GLU A 173 16.41 -12.68 -5.08
C GLU A 173 15.28 -11.66 -5.29
N GLU A 174 15.47 -10.43 -4.86
CA GLU A 174 14.47 -9.37 -4.96
C GLU A 174 14.08 -9.03 -6.42
N TYR A 175 15.04 -9.16 -7.35
CA TYR A 175 14.77 -9.00 -8.78
C TYR A 175 13.94 -10.18 -9.32
N ASP A 176 14.33 -11.41 -9.00
CA ASP A 176 13.66 -12.60 -9.48
C ASP A 176 12.23 -12.69 -8.93
N ASP A 177 12.02 -12.35 -7.67
CA ASP A 177 10.72 -12.36 -7.00
C ASP A 177 9.78 -11.32 -7.63
N LEU A 178 10.20 -10.08 -7.80
CA LEU A 178 9.37 -9.06 -8.45
C LEU A 178 9.09 -9.40 -9.92
N LYS A 179 10.06 -9.95 -10.64
CA LYS A 179 9.87 -10.41 -12.03
C LYS A 179 8.81 -11.50 -12.10
N GLN A 180 8.84 -12.45 -11.17
CA GLN A 180 7.83 -13.51 -11.08
C GLN A 180 6.45 -12.93 -10.74
N ALA A 181 6.36 -12.01 -9.79
CA ALA A 181 5.12 -11.34 -9.42
C ALA A 181 4.48 -10.61 -10.63
N ILE A 182 5.27 -9.87 -11.41
CA ILE A 182 4.81 -9.21 -12.64
C ILE A 182 4.32 -10.24 -13.66
N ALA A 183 5.01 -11.36 -13.83
CA ALA A 183 4.61 -12.40 -14.76
C ALA A 183 3.28 -13.06 -14.35
N VAL A 184 3.07 -13.29 -13.06
CA VAL A 184 1.78 -13.79 -12.52
C VAL A 184 0.68 -12.77 -12.79
N TYR A 185 0.91 -11.50 -12.45
CA TYR A 185 -0.05 -10.42 -12.68
C TYR A 185 -0.51 -10.37 -14.15
N LYS A 186 0.43 -10.38 -15.10
CA LYS A 186 0.13 -10.34 -16.54
C LYS A 186 -0.71 -11.54 -16.99
N ARG A 187 -0.44 -12.73 -16.46
CA ARG A 187 -1.23 -13.93 -16.77
C ARG A 187 -2.66 -13.85 -16.26
N LEU A 188 -2.87 -13.29 -15.07
CA LEU A 188 -4.20 -13.12 -14.48
C LEU A 188 -4.99 -12.04 -15.22
N ALA A 189 -4.35 -10.94 -15.57
CA ALA A 189 -4.98 -9.84 -16.31
C ALA A 189 -5.35 -10.20 -17.78
N ALA A 190 -4.79 -11.27 -18.34
CA ALA A 190 -5.07 -11.73 -19.70
C ALA A 190 -6.25 -12.75 -19.78
N ARG A 191 -6.86 -13.11 -18.65
CA ARG A 191 -8.01 -14.03 -18.56
C ARG A 191 -9.32 -13.28 -18.61
#